data_1229c29fc7df985a81ae41e53e0c6863
#
_entry.id   1229c29fc7df985a81ae41e53e0c6863
#
_cell.length_a   1.000
_cell.length_b   1.000
_cell.length_c   1.000
_cell.angle_alpha   90.00
_cell.angle_beta   90.00
_cell.angle_gamma   90.00
#
_symmetry.space_group_name_H-M   'P 1'
#
loop_
_entity.id
_entity.type
_entity.pdbx_description
1 polymer ?
#
loop_
_entity_poly.entity_id
_entity_poly.type
_entity_poly.pdbx_seq_one_letter_code
_entity_poly.pdbx_strand_id
1 'polypeptide(L)'
;VNLLYMGDNSAKAMALESGQVDLVENITNVSDIQDFKDNPDFTVDIASGVRCGFSWMNFDGVLGNKTLRQAILMAIDYDTICHSKTIGDLYTPGFSVLPSTLSYGYDKLTNPYTYDPEGAKKLLDDAGIVDTDGDGIREIDGENINLHYVSYENRLLNDFSNAHIQYLAEIGIGCTADYGSSDDQWS
;
A
#
# COMPACT_ATOMS: atom_id res chain seq x y z
N VAL A 1 34.87 -8.22 -7.06
CA VAL A 1 33.63 -7.45 -6.91
C VAL A 1 33.77 -6.61 -5.66
N ASN A 2 33.53 -5.29 -5.79
CA ASN A 2 33.48 -4.36 -4.66
C ASN A 2 32.01 -4.03 -4.39
N LEU A 3 31.58 -4.16 -3.14
CA LEU A 3 30.22 -3.80 -2.71
C LEU A 3 30.27 -2.47 -1.96
N LEU A 4 29.52 -1.49 -2.44
CA LEU A 4 29.35 -0.19 -1.81
C LEU A 4 27.94 -0.11 -1.22
N TYR A 5 27.87 0.24 0.06
CA TYR A 5 26.57 0.49 0.69
C TYR A 5 26.13 1.92 0.41
N MET A 6 24.94 2.09 -0.15
CA MET A 6 24.26 3.36 -0.37
C MET A 6 22.81 3.23 0.09
N GLY A 7 22.42 3.98 1.12
CA GLY A 7 21.06 3.95 1.67
C GLY A 7 20.04 4.73 0.86
N ASP A 8 20.47 5.74 0.12
CA ASP A 8 19.62 6.63 -0.64
C ASP A 8 19.50 6.22 -2.11
N ASN A 9 18.27 6.19 -2.64
CA ASN A 9 18.01 5.76 -4.01
C ASN A 9 18.52 6.73 -5.07
N SER A 10 18.44 8.04 -4.82
CA SER A 10 18.95 9.04 -5.75
C SER A 10 20.48 8.99 -5.82
N ALA A 11 21.14 8.74 -4.69
CA ALA A 11 22.58 8.51 -4.67
C ALA A 11 22.99 7.26 -5.48
N LYS A 12 22.20 6.18 -5.41
CA LYS A 12 22.43 4.98 -6.24
C LYS A 12 22.30 5.29 -7.73
N ALA A 13 21.24 6.01 -8.12
CA ALA A 13 21.02 6.37 -9.52
C ALA A 13 22.18 7.23 -10.05
N MET A 14 22.57 8.28 -9.33
CA MET A 14 23.70 9.14 -9.73
C MET A 14 25.03 8.38 -9.81
N ALA A 15 25.28 7.43 -8.91
CA ALA A 15 26.49 6.62 -8.92
C ALA A 15 26.57 5.71 -10.15
N LEU A 16 25.41 5.15 -10.58
CA LEU A 16 25.32 4.35 -11.80
C LEU A 16 25.51 5.23 -13.05
N GLU A 17 24.82 6.36 -13.15
CA GLU A 17 24.94 7.30 -14.28
C GLU A 17 26.35 7.84 -14.46
N SER A 18 27.06 8.13 -13.37
CA SER A 18 28.44 8.62 -13.41
C SER A 18 29.48 7.53 -13.68
N GLY A 19 29.09 6.26 -13.73
CA GLY A 19 30.00 5.14 -13.87
C GLY A 19 30.84 4.87 -12.61
N GLN A 20 30.44 5.38 -11.46
CA GLN A 20 31.08 5.08 -10.17
C GLN A 20 30.83 3.62 -9.76
N VAL A 21 29.68 3.09 -10.16
CA VAL A 21 29.31 1.68 -9.98
C VAL A 21 28.78 1.10 -11.29
N ASP A 22 28.94 -0.21 -11.47
CA ASP A 22 28.53 -0.93 -12.68
C ASP A 22 27.10 -1.50 -12.56
N LEU A 23 26.60 -1.67 -11.32
CA LEU A 23 25.30 -2.26 -11.04
C LEU A 23 24.74 -1.69 -9.74
N VAL A 24 23.45 -1.42 -9.73
CA VAL A 24 22.69 -1.07 -8.53
C VAL A 24 21.47 -1.97 -8.39
N GLU A 25 21.08 -2.22 -7.17
CA GLU A 25 19.87 -2.98 -6.86
C GLU A 25 18.90 -2.21 -5.96
N ASN A 26 17.64 -2.59 -6.01
CA ASN A 26 16.59 -2.01 -5.18
C ASN A 26 16.42 -0.48 -5.38
N ILE A 27 16.42 -0.02 -6.62
CA ILE A 27 15.93 1.32 -6.95
C ILE A 27 14.40 1.27 -6.92
N THR A 28 13.77 2.14 -6.15
CA THR A 28 12.31 2.20 -6.00
C THR A 28 11.71 3.52 -6.49
N ASN A 29 12.53 4.46 -6.92
CA ASN A 29 12.07 5.69 -7.55
C ASN A 29 11.63 5.38 -8.99
N VAL A 30 10.33 5.55 -9.25
CA VAL A 30 9.72 5.21 -10.55
C VAL A 30 10.28 6.05 -11.69
N SER A 31 10.58 7.34 -11.45
CA SER A 31 11.18 8.21 -12.48
C SER A 31 12.57 7.73 -12.88
N ASP A 32 13.43 7.43 -11.92
CA ASP A 32 14.79 6.94 -12.21
C ASP A 32 14.77 5.63 -12.98
N ILE A 33 13.86 4.71 -12.60
CA ILE A 33 13.67 3.44 -13.32
C ILE A 33 13.24 3.70 -14.77
N GLN A 34 12.34 4.67 -15.00
CA GLN A 34 11.90 5.00 -16.34
C GLN A 34 13.02 5.63 -17.17
N ASP A 35 13.78 6.55 -16.58
CA ASP A 35 14.92 7.19 -17.23
C ASP A 35 15.98 6.16 -17.65
N PHE A 36 16.27 5.17 -16.82
CA PHE A 36 17.15 4.05 -17.18
C PHE A 36 16.58 3.15 -18.26
N LYS A 37 15.27 2.88 -18.26
CA LYS A 37 14.62 2.10 -19.33
C LYS A 37 14.69 2.79 -20.69
N ASP A 38 14.59 4.12 -20.70
CA ASP A 38 14.60 4.92 -21.92
C ASP A 38 16.03 5.17 -22.45
N ASN A 39 17.06 4.93 -21.65
CA ASN A 39 18.44 5.09 -22.02
C ASN A 39 19.08 3.77 -22.47
N PRO A 40 19.51 3.64 -23.76
CA PRO A 40 20.05 2.40 -24.31
C PRO A 40 21.40 1.94 -23.70
N ASP A 41 22.05 2.81 -22.93
CA ASP A 41 23.32 2.48 -22.26
C ASP A 41 23.11 1.66 -20.98
N PHE A 42 21.87 1.53 -20.51
CA PHE A 42 21.51 0.78 -19.31
C PHE A 42 20.60 -0.40 -19.61
N THR A 43 20.68 -1.41 -18.75
CA THR A 43 19.75 -2.53 -18.74
C THR A 43 19.00 -2.52 -17.41
N VAL A 44 17.68 -2.51 -17.48
CA VAL A 44 16.81 -2.57 -16.30
C VAL A 44 16.13 -3.93 -16.25
N ASP A 45 16.38 -4.67 -15.16
CA ASP A 45 15.72 -5.95 -14.89
C ASP A 45 14.76 -5.80 -13.71
N ILE A 46 13.49 -6.14 -13.90
CA ILE A 46 12.45 -6.11 -12.88
C ILE A 46 11.89 -7.51 -12.72
N ALA A 47 12.17 -8.12 -11.59
CA ALA A 47 11.71 -9.46 -11.27
C ALA A 47 10.72 -9.44 -10.11
N SER A 48 9.67 -10.26 -10.23
CA SER A 48 8.72 -10.46 -9.13
C SER A 48 9.38 -11.15 -7.96
N GLY A 49 9.32 -10.53 -6.80
CA GLY A 49 9.88 -11.05 -5.56
C GLY A 49 8.90 -11.90 -4.75
N VAL A 50 9.34 -12.30 -3.57
CA VAL A 50 8.54 -13.06 -2.60
C VAL A 50 8.10 -12.21 -1.41
N ARG A 51 8.25 -10.89 -1.49
CA ARG A 51 7.84 -9.96 -0.43
C ARG A 51 6.41 -9.53 -0.63
N CYS A 52 5.60 -9.60 0.44
CA CYS A 52 4.28 -8.98 0.51
C CYS A 52 4.31 -7.76 1.42
N GLY A 53 3.71 -6.66 0.96
CA GLY A 53 3.27 -5.57 1.80
C GLY A 53 1.84 -5.82 2.26
N PHE A 54 1.54 -5.55 3.51
CA PHE A 54 0.19 -5.66 4.06
C PHE A 54 0.01 -4.72 5.25
N SER A 55 -1.23 -4.34 5.51
CA SER A 55 -1.61 -3.53 6.67
C SER A 55 -2.14 -4.44 7.78
N TRP A 56 -1.62 -4.28 8.98
CA TRP A 56 -2.17 -4.89 10.18
C TRP A 56 -3.33 -4.06 10.70
N MET A 57 -4.37 -4.73 11.15
CA MET A 57 -5.51 -4.09 11.81
C MET A 57 -5.48 -4.40 13.31
N ASN A 58 -5.55 -3.38 14.15
CA ASN A 58 -5.68 -3.56 15.59
C ASN A 58 -7.13 -3.92 15.94
N PHE A 59 -7.34 -5.13 16.44
CA PHE A 59 -8.68 -5.63 16.77
C PHE A 59 -9.17 -5.22 18.16
N ASP A 60 -8.33 -4.61 18.98
CA ASP A 60 -8.71 -4.16 20.33
C ASP A 60 -9.52 -2.85 20.31
N GLY A 61 -9.57 -2.17 19.15
CA GLY A 61 -10.33 -0.93 18.93
C GLY A 61 -11.53 -1.12 18.01
N VAL A 62 -11.91 -0.05 17.31
CA VAL A 62 -13.02 -0.01 16.37
C VAL A 62 -12.92 -1.07 15.27
N LEU A 63 -11.69 -1.44 14.88
CA LEU A 63 -11.43 -2.52 13.92
C LEU A 63 -11.68 -3.92 14.49
N GLY A 64 -12.09 -4.08 15.76
CA GLY A 64 -12.72 -5.29 16.27
C GLY A 64 -14.05 -5.61 15.56
N ASN A 65 -14.73 -4.61 15.00
CA ASN A 65 -15.94 -4.78 14.21
C ASN A 65 -15.63 -5.47 12.87
N LYS A 66 -16.17 -6.66 12.68
CA LYS A 66 -15.92 -7.46 11.47
C LYS A 66 -16.49 -6.81 10.21
N THR A 67 -17.68 -6.20 10.30
CA THR A 67 -18.34 -5.55 9.16
C THR A 67 -17.51 -4.38 8.66
N LEU A 68 -16.97 -3.58 9.57
CA LEU A 68 -16.07 -2.48 9.22
C LEU A 68 -14.83 -2.99 8.47
N ARG A 69 -14.18 -4.04 8.98
CA ARG A 69 -13.01 -4.61 8.27
C ARG A 69 -13.34 -5.11 6.87
N GLN A 70 -14.50 -5.75 6.70
CA GLN A 70 -14.95 -6.22 5.38
C GLN A 70 -15.20 -5.06 4.43
N ALA A 71 -15.85 -3.99 4.90
CA ALA A 71 -16.09 -2.79 4.11
C ALA A 71 -14.76 -2.11 3.68
N ILE A 72 -13.79 -2.02 4.57
CA ILE A 72 -12.44 -1.51 4.26
C ILE A 72 -11.80 -2.32 3.12
N LEU A 73 -11.87 -3.65 3.18
CA LEU A 73 -11.28 -4.50 2.14
C LEU A 73 -11.98 -4.38 0.78
N MET A 74 -13.28 -4.07 0.78
CA MET A 74 -14.06 -3.83 -0.45
C MET A 74 -13.86 -2.43 -1.02
N ALA A 75 -13.47 -1.45 -0.18
CA ALA A 75 -13.37 -0.06 -0.58
C ALA A 75 -12.09 0.28 -1.34
N ILE A 76 -11.03 -0.52 -1.25
CA ILE A 76 -9.70 -0.18 -1.76
C ILE A 76 -9.44 -0.86 -3.11
N ASP A 77 -9.20 -0.06 -4.14
CA ASP A 77 -8.82 -0.54 -5.49
C ASP A 77 -7.29 -0.73 -5.59
N TYR A 78 -6.83 -1.88 -5.17
CA TYR A 78 -5.41 -2.22 -5.26
C TYR A 78 -4.89 -2.32 -6.69
N ASP A 79 -5.75 -2.66 -7.65
CA ASP A 79 -5.36 -2.73 -9.07
C ASP A 79 -5.01 -1.34 -9.58
N THR A 80 -5.92 -0.39 -9.40
CA THR A 80 -5.67 1.02 -9.77
C THR A 80 -4.46 1.60 -9.04
N ILE A 81 -4.27 1.31 -7.75
CA ILE A 81 -3.11 1.80 -6.99
C ILE A 81 -1.81 1.27 -7.60
N CYS A 82 -1.70 -0.04 -7.80
CA CYS A 82 -0.48 -0.68 -8.30
C CYS A 82 -0.11 -0.20 -9.72
N HIS A 83 -1.10 0.08 -10.57
CA HIS A 83 -0.90 0.59 -11.93
C HIS A 83 -0.85 2.13 -12.02
N SER A 84 -0.88 2.82 -10.89
CA SER A 84 -0.74 4.28 -10.87
C SER A 84 0.66 4.72 -11.31
N LYS A 85 0.77 5.97 -11.80
CA LYS A 85 2.06 6.54 -12.18
C LYS A 85 3.05 6.64 -11.00
N THR A 86 2.55 6.74 -9.79
CA THR A 86 3.35 6.84 -8.57
C THR A 86 4.00 5.51 -8.21
N ILE A 87 3.26 4.41 -8.38
CA ILE A 87 3.73 3.05 -8.07
C ILE A 87 4.43 2.40 -9.27
N GLY A 88 4.06 2.76 -10.50
CA GLY A 88 4.75 2.41 -11.74
C GLY A 88 4.88 0.90 -11.99
N ASP A 89 3.87 0.12 -11.66
CA ASP A 89 3.85 -1.34 -11.81
C ASP A 89 4.95 -2.09 -11.03
N LEU A 90 5.52 -1.45 -10.01
CA LEU A 90 6.53 -2.10 -9.16
C LEU A 90 5.91 -3.09 -8.16
N TYR A 91 4.60 -3.06 -8.00
CA TYR A 91 3.83 -3.95 -7.12
C TYR A 91 2.70 -4.60 -7.89
N THR A 92 2.35 -5.81 -7.47
CA THR A 92 1.20 -6.56 -7.98
C THR A 92 0.14 -6.63 -6.89
N PRO A 93 -1.15 -6.41 -7.21
CA PRO A 93 -2.22 -6.57 -6.24
C PRO A 93 -2.21 -7.95 -5.59
N GLY A 94 -2.38 -8.01 -4.28
CA GLY A 94 -2.44 -9.24 -3.51
C GLY A 94 -3.66 -9.27 -2.61
N PHE A 95 -4.15 -10.47 -2.32
CA PHE A 95 -5.27 -10.70 -1.38
C PHE A 95 -4.92 -11.72 -0.29
N SER A 96 -3.65 -12.08 -0.21
CA SER A 96 -3.11 -13.05 0.75
C SER A 96 -1.75 -12.59 1.23
N VAL A 97 -1.37 -13.03 2.42
CA VAL A 97 0.00 -12.86 2.95
C VAL A 97 1.04 -13.69 2.18
N LEU A 98 0.57 -14.65 1.37
CA LEU A 98 1.43 -15.41 0.46
C LEU A 98 1.51 -14.70 -0.88
N PRO A 99 2.70 -14.39 -1.39
CA PRO A 99 2.86 -13.81 -2.71
C PRO A 99 2.50 -14.81 -3.81
N SER A 100 1.97 -14.30 -4.92
CA SER A 100 1.58 -15.10 -6.08
C SER A 100 2.74 -15.85 -6.75
N THR A 101 3.97 -15.41 -6.49
CA THR A 101 5.20 -16.04 -6.98
C THR A 101 5.55 -17.34 -6.26
N LEU A 102 4.94 -17.62 -5.11
CA LEU A 102 5.12 -18.88 -4.39
C LEU A 102 4.11 -19.91 -4.87
N SER A 103 4.59 -21.05 -5.34
CA SER A 103 3.78 -22.14 -5.90
C SER A 103 3.09 -23.03 -4.84
N TYR A 104 2.92 -22.56 -3.61
CA TYR A 104 2.36 -23.34 -2.50
C TYR A 104 0.83 -23.26 -2.39
N GLY A 105 0.13 -23.25 -3.53
CA GLY A 105 -1.33 -23.30 -3.54
C GLY A 105 -1.97 -21.91 -3.57
N TYR A 106 -1.25 -20.85 -3.92
CA TYR A 106 -1.82 -19.53 -4.18
C TYR A 106 -2.93 -19.61 -5.24
N ASP A 107 -2.74 -20.46 -6.26
CA ASP A 107 -3.69 -20.74 -7.31
C ASP A 107 -5.03 -21.35 -6.83
N LYS A 108 -5.06 -21.85 -5.60
CA LYS A 108 -6.26 -22.40 -4.95
C LYS A 108 -6.97 -21.39 -4.05
N LEU A 109 -6.36 -20.25 -3.83
CA LEU A 109 -6.96 -19.18 -3.05
C LEU A 109 -7.93 -18.38 -3.91
N THR A 110 -9.00 -17.92 -3.31
CA THR A 110 -9.94 -16.99 -3.93
C THR A 110 -9.96 -15.71 -3.11
N ASN A 111 -9.97 -14.58 -3.79
CA ASN A 111 -10.17 -13.30 -3.12
C ASN A 111 -11.65 -13.23 -2.66
N PRO A 112 -11.91 -13.19 -1.36
CA PRO A 112 -13.29 -13.10 -0.86
C PRO A 112 -13.87 -11.69 -0.97
N TYR A 113 -13.02 -10.67 -1.25
CA TYR A 113 -13.39 -9.27 -1.32
C TYR A 113 -12.83 -8.67 -2.61
N THR A 114 -13.73 -8.28 -3.52
CA THR A 114 -13.40 -7.50 -4.72
C THR A 114 -13.68 -6.04 -4.46
N TYR A 115 -13.03 -5.16 -5.21
CA TYR A 115 -13.30 -3.73 -5.15
C TYR A 115 -14.76 -3.45 -5.50
N ASP A 116 -15.50 -2.95 -4.53
CA ASP A 116 -16.92 -2.60 -4.61
C ASP A 116 -17.25 -1.55 -3.53
N PRO A 117 -16.94 -0.26 -3.76
CA PRO A 117 -17.16 0.79 -2.77
C PRO A 117 -18.65 1.00 -2.46
N GLU A 118 -19.55 0.81 -3.43
CA GLU A 118 -20.99 0.91 -3.19
C GLU A 118 -21.51 -0.26 -2.35
N GLY A 119 -21.01 -1.47 -2.59
CA GLY A 119 -21.27 -2.61 -1.74
C GLY A 119 -20.71 -2.41 -0.32
N ALA A 120 -19.54 -1.79 -0.19
CA ALA A 120 -18.96 -1.43 1.11
C ALA A 120 -19.85 -0.45 1.89
N LYS A 121 -20.31 0.64 1.25
CA LYS A 121 -21.24 1.59 1.84
C LYS A 121 -22.53 0.90 2.30
N LYS A 122 -23.12 0.10 1.41
CA LYS A 122 -24.33 -0.65 1.73
C LYS A 122 -24.13 -1.60 2.91
N LEU A 123 -23.00 -2.28 2.96
CA LEU A 123 -22.66 -3.19 4.06
C LEU A 123 -22.59 -2.45 5.41
N LEU A 124 -22.05 -1.23 5.42
CA LEU A 124 -22.00 -0.37 6.59
C LEU A 124 -23.40 0.13 6.97
N ASP A 125 -24.20 0.57 6.00
CA ASP A 125 -25.58 1.04 6.21
C ASP A 125 -26.45 -0.07 6.82
N ASP A 126 -26.40 -1.28 6.25
CA ASP A 126 -27.15 -2.44 6.72
C ASP A 126 -26.77 -2.85 8.17
N ALA A 127 -25.55 -2.53 8.59
CA ALA A 127 -25.07 -2.75 9.95
C ALA A 127 -25.35 -1.59 10.92
N GLY A 128 -26.01 -0.52 10.46
CA GLY A 128 -26.27 0.67 11.25
C GLY A 128 -25.05 1.56 11.50
N ILE A 129 -23.99 1.36 10.75
CA ILE A 129 -22.78 2.19 10.79
C ILE A 129 -22.97 3.33 9.78
N VAL A 130 -23.55 4.41 10.22
CA VAL A 130 -23.98 5.53 9.38
C VAL A 130 -23.46 6.85 9.93
N ASP A 131 -23.41 7.88 9.08
CA ASP A 131 -23.16 9.26 9.49
C ASP A 131 -24.47 9.84 10.04
N THR A 132 -24.54 10.05 11.35
CA THR A 132 -25.77 10.49 12.03
C THR A 132 -25.85 12.00 12.23
N ASP A 133 -24.73 12.70 12.24
CA ASP A 133 -24.65 14.14 12.46
C ASP A 133 -24.40 14.97 11.18
N GLY A 134 -24.05 14.29 10.08
CA GLY A 134 -23.88 14.90 8.76
C GLY A 134 -22.49 15.51 8.54
N ASP A 135 -21.50 15.11 9.32
CA ASP A 135 -20.12 15.60 9.16
C ASP A 135 -19.31 14.86 8.06
N GLY A 136 -19.89 13.81 7.49
CA GLY A 136 -19.30 12.99 6.43
C GLY A 136 -18.54 11.77 6.93
N ILE A 137 -18.49 11.54 8.25
CA ILE A 137 -17.83 10.40 8.88
C ILE A 137 -18.89 9.52 9.56
N ARG A 138 -18.79 8.23 9.34
CA ARG A 138 -19.69 7.24 9.97
C ARG A 138 -19.30 6.98 11.42
N GLU A 139 -20.27 6.63 12.25
CA GLU A 139 -20.07 6.34 13.65
C GLU A 139 -20.29 4.86 13.99
N ILE A 140 -19.63 4.45 15.06
CA ILE A 140 -19.91 3.23 15.83
C ILE A 140 -20.09 3.64 17.28
N ASP A 141 -21.21 3.23 17.90
CA ASP A 141 -21.55 3.53 19.28
C ASP A 141 -21.59 5.07 19.59
N GLY A 142 -21.89 5.88 18.56
CA GLY A 142 -21.97 7.33 18.67
C GLY A 142 -20.62 8.06 18.56
N GLU A 143 -19.58 7.36 18.19
CA GLU A 143 -18.24 7.92 18.01
C GLU A 143 -17.81 7.80 16.54
N ASN A 144 -17.28 8.90 15.98
CA ASN A 144 -16.76 8.93 14.61
C ASN A 144 -15.68 7.87 14.39
N ILE A 145 -15.76 7.16 13.28
CA ILE A 145 -14.72 6.22 12.88
C ILE A 145 -13.53 7.00 12.34
N ASN A 146 -12.54 7.23 13.18
CA ASN A 146 -11.27 7.86 12.80
C ASN A 146 -10.14 6.85 13.00
N LEU A 147 -9.61 6.33 11.89
CA LEU A 147 -8.50 5.41 11.91
C LEU A 147 -7.16 6.17 11.95
N HIS A 148 -6.18 5.57 12.56
CA HIS A 148 -4.82 6.05 12.57
C HIS A 148 -3.92 5.05 11.84
N TYR A 149 -3.37 5.47 10.69
CA TYR A 149 -2.48 4.65 9.90
C TYR A 149 -1.04 4.98 10.26
N VAL A 150 -0.28 3.98 10.63
CA VAL A 150 1.13 4.12 10.97
C VAL A 150 1.98 3.42 9.92
N SER A 151 2.93 4.13 9.33
CA SER A 151 3.84 3.59 8.33
C SER A 151 5.22 4.23 8.46
N TYR A 152 6.23 3.64 7.87
CA TYR A 152 7.58 4.21 7.85
C TYR A 152 7.95 4.73 6.45
N GLU A 153 8.76 5.79 6.44
CA GLU A 153 9.22 6.47 5.23
C GLU A 153 10.15 5.60 4.41
N ASN A 154 9.64 4.61 3.72
CA ASN A 154 10.46 3.81 2.82
C ASN A 154 9.60 3.02 1.84
N ARG A 155 10.08 2.79 0.62
CA ARG A 155 9.57 1.80 -0.31
C ARG A 155 8.16 2.07 -0.86
N LEU A 156 7.81 3.32 -1.14
CA LEU A 156 6.49 3.73 -1.66
C LEU A 156 5.30 3.42 -0.71
N LEU A 157 5.56 3.06 0.55
CA LEU A 157 4.49 2.74 1.50
C LEU A 157 3.62 3.96 1.82
N ASN A 158 4.19 5.15 1.78
CA ASN A 158 3.44 6.39 1.98
C ASN A 158 2.41 6.61 0.87
N ASP A 159 2.74 6.24 -0.37
CA ASP A 159 1.82 6.38 -1.50
C ASP A 159 0.65 5.41 -1.37
N PHE A 160 0.90 4.17 -0.94
CA PHE A 160 -0.16 3.23 -0.60
C PHE A 160 -1.04 3.75 0.54
N SER A 161 -0.44 4.25 1.63
CA SER A 161 -1.19 4.78 2.77
C SER A 161 -2.06 5.98 2.37
N ASN A 162 -1.51 6.91 1.58
CA ASN A 162 -2.25 8.06 1.07
C ASN A 162 -3.44 7.64 0.18
N ALA A 163 -3.25 6.63 -0.67
CA ALA A 163 -4.33 6.08 -1.47
C ALA A 163 -5.41 5.43 -0.59
N HIS A 164 -5.00 4.62 0.42
CA HIS A 164 -5.94 4.02 1.37
C HIS A 164 -6.79 5.08 2.08
N ILE A 165 -6.19 6.17 2.55
CA ILE A 165 -6.91 7.28 3.20
C ILE A 165 -7.99 7.85 2.28
N GLN A 166 -7.68 8.05 1.01
CA GLN A 166 -8.65 8.56 0.03
C GLN A 166 -9.82 7.59 -0.18
N TYR A 167 -9.54 6.31 -0.41
CA TYR A 167 -10.58 5.30 -0.58
C TYR A 167 -11.45 5.13 0.68
N LEU A 168 -10.87 5.23 1.87
CA LEU A 168 -11.62 5.17 3.13
C LEU A 168 -12.55 6.37 3.29
N ALA A 169 -12.09 7.56 2.92
CA ALA A 169 -12.93 8.77 2.95
C ALA A 169 -14.14 8.65 2.01
N GLU A 170 -14.01 7.97 0.86
CA GLU A 170 -15.12 7.77 -0.08
C GLU A 170 -16.26 6.94 0.51
N ILE A 171 -15.99 6.09 1.49
CA ILE A 171 -17.01 5.30 2.19
C ILE A 171 -17.36 5.86 3.57
N GLY A 172 -16.95 7.11 3.88
CA GLY A 172 -17.27 7.79 5.13
C GLY A 172 -16.44 7.33 6.33
N ILE A 173 -15.19 6.92 6.13
CA ILE A 173 -14.28 6.55 7.22
C ILE A 173 -13.14 7.57 7.26
N GLY A 174 -13.02 8.28 8.39
CA GLY A 174 -11.89 9.15 8.66
C GLY A 174 -10.61 8.36 8.86
N CYS A 175 -9.51 8.86 8.30
CA CYS A 175 -8.20 8.25 8.50
C CYS A 175 -7.09 9.30 8.43
N THR A 176 -6.16 9.23 9.37
CA THR A 176 -4.92 10.01 9.36
C THR A 176 -3.72 9.07 9.30
N ALA A 177 -2.57 9.58 8.86
CA ALA A 177 -1.36 8.78 8.80
C ALA A 177 -0.18 9.49 9.46
N ASP A 178 0.63 8.71 10.19
CA ASP A 178 1.94 9.09 10.65
C ASP A 178 3.01 8.29 9.93
N TYR A 179 4.01 8.99 9.45
CA TYR A 179 5.18 8.44 8.79
C TYR A 179 6.42 8.73 9.64
N GLY A 180 7.05 7.69 10.12
CA GLY A 180 8.23 7.80 10.95
C GLY A 180 9.38 6.90 10.48
N SER A 181 10.49 6.94 11.19
CA SER A 181 11.55 5.95 10.98
C SER A 181 11.06 4.55 11.36
N SER A 182 11.63 3.50 10.76
CA SER A 182 11.26 2.14 11.11
C SER A 182 11.47 1.81 12.61
N ASP A 183 12.42 2.47 13.25
CA ASP A 183 12.72 2.26 14.67
C ASP A 183 11.67 2.91 15.58
N ASP A 184 11.14 4.08 15.18
CA ASP A 184 10.09 4.79 15.91
C ASP A 184 8.73 4.07 15.87
N GLN A 185 8.49 3.29 14.81
CA GLN A 185 7.20 2.63 14.58
C GLN A 185 7.07 1.28 15.32
N TRP A 186 8.18 0.71 15.78
CA TRP A 186 8.21 -0.60 16.44
C TRP A 186 8.54 -0.52 17.93
N SER A 187 8.76 0.68 18.48
CA SER A 187 8.97 0.93 19.90
C SER A 187 7.69 1.30 20.61
#